data_13f6bf05519f89cbeed86f9cfeb66a42
#
_entry.id   13f6bf05519f89cbeed86f9cfeb66a42
#
_cell.length_a   1.000
_cell.length_b   1.000
_cell.length_c   1.000
_cell.angle_alpha   90.00
_cell.angle_beta   90.00
_cell.angle_gamma   90.00
#
_symmetry.space_group_name_H-M   'P 1'
#
loop_
_entity.id
_entity.type
_entity.pdbx_description
1 polymer ?
#
loop_
_entity_poly.entity_id
_entity_poly.type
_entity_poly.pdbx_seq_one_letter_code
_entity_poly.pdbx_strand_id
1 'polypeptide(L)'
;MSRVQSIERAFAVLAALTDGPVGVTDVAERADLPKSTAARMLTSLAREGAVEQVPGDTRYRLGPRIEALASGLGSTHGLIAIARPHLAELAASVDEAAGLSVPDGGEVHYVDQVDAPAPNPVGIRDWTGSRVPMHAVSSGLVFLAHQPAAAVDRYLAGPLVGLTERTVTDPATVRERLRGVALSGYAWVHDEFAMGISSVAAGVADASGEVVAAIHVHGPSYRFPPPGRDAAIGLVVATTAARIARALRPGTAG
;
A
#
# COMPACT_ATOMS: atom_id res chain seq x y z
N MET A 1 -13.69 28.44 12.07
CA MET A 1 -14.08 27.26 12.89
C MET A 1 -13.21 27.27 14.14
N SER A 2 -13.81 27.25 15.33
CA SER A 2 -13.06 27.24 16.60
C SER A 2 -12.33 25.89 16.72
N ARG A 3 -11.00 25.92 16.74
CA ARG A 3 -10.18 24.73 17.03
C ARG A 3 -10.34 24.35 18.50
N VAL A 4 -10.60 23.08 18.79
CA VAL A 4 -10.71 22.58 20.16
C VAL A 4 -9.31 22.24 20.66
N GLN A 5 -8.65 23.18 21.30
CA GLN A 5 -7.26 23.12 21.75
C GLN A 5 -6.92 21.87 22.58
N SER A 6 -7.88 21.31 23.31
CA SER A 6 -7.68 20.08 24.08
C SER A 6 -7.49 18.86 23.18
N ILE A 7 -8.15 18.80 22.02
CA ILE A 7 -7.99 17.72 21.04
C ILE A 7 -6.62 17.81 20.36
N GLU A 8 -6.23 19.02 19.93
CA GLU A 8 -4.91 19.22 19.31
C GLU A 8 -3.78 18.78 20.25
N ARG A 9 -3.86 19.16 21.53
CA ARG A 9 -2.89 18.77 22.55
C ARG A 9 -2.88 17.26 22.80
N ALA A 10 -4.05 16.60 22.80
CA ALA A 10 -4.14 15.16 22.95
C ALA A 10 -3.41 14.43 21.82
N PHE A 11 -3.64 14.84 20.57
CA PHE A 11 -2.92 14.26 19.41
C PHE A 11 -1.42 14.56 19.45
N ALA A 12 -0.98 15.75 19.90
CA ALA A 12 0.44 16.06 20.07
C ALA A 12 1.11 15.13 21.10
N VAL A 13 0.44 14.83 22.22
CA VAL A 13 0.92 13.88 23.23
C VAL A 13 0.98 12.46 22.68
N LEU A 14 -0.02 12.01 21.91
CA LEU A 14 0.00 10.69 21.27
C LEU A 14 1.14 10.58 20.25
N ALA A 15 1.34 11.60 19.43
CA ALA A 15 2.44 11.65 18.47
C ALA A 15 3.82 11.59 19.12
N ALA A 16 3.99 12.19 20.31
CA ALA A 16 5.25 12.12 21.06
C ALA A 16 5.63 10.72 21.55
N LEU A 17 4.69 9.75 21.50
CA LEU A 17 4.86 8.36 21.97
C LEU A 17 5.03 7.34 20.83
N THR A 18 5.05 7.79 19.57
CA THR A 18 5.09 6.85 18.41
C THR A 18 6.39 6.05 18.31
N ASP A 19 7.51 6.62 18.78
CA ASP A 19 8.84 6.00 18.67
C ASP A 19 9.18 5.09 19.89
N GLY A 20 8.21 4.81 20.76
CA GLY A 20 8.39 3.93 21.90
C GLY A 20 8.12 4.60 23.26
N PRO A 21 8.47 3.94 24.37
CA PRO A 21 8.18 4.46 25.71
C PRO A 21 8.95 5.74 26.05
N VAL A 22 8.22 6.80 26.46
CA VAL A 22 8.77 8.15 26.69
C VAL A 22 8.33 8.66 28.08
N GLY A 23 9.25 9.35 28.77
CA GLY A 23 8.99 10.00 30.05
C GLY A 23 8.16 11.29 29.91
N VAL A 24 7.46 11.69 30.99
CA VAL A 24 6.59 12.89 30.99
C VAL A 24 7.33 14.16 30.56
N THR A 25 8.60 14.31 30.89
CA THR A 25 9.41 15.49 30.53
C THR A 25 9.63 15.55 29.03
N ASP A 26 10.05 14.44 28.42
CA ASP A 26 10.31 14.35 26.98
C ASP A 26 9.02 14.47 26.17
N VAL A 27 7.90 13.92 26.69
CA VAL A 27 6.57 14.12 26.08
C VAL A 27 6.18 15.61 26.09
N ALA A 28 6.45 16.32 27.18
CA ALA A 28 6.16 17.74 27.30
C ALA A 28 6.96 18.55 26.26
N GLU A 29 8.25 18.26 26.11
CA GLU A 29 9.14 18.90 25.14
C GLU A 29 8.71 18.61 23.69
N ARG A 30 8.47 17.33 23.34
CA ARG A 30 8.04 16.93 21.99
C ARG A 30 6.68 17.48 21.59
N ALA A 31 5.76 17.60 22.55
CA ALA A 31 4.41 18.10 22.33
C ALA A 31 4.29 19.64 22.45
N ASP A 32 5.38 20.33 22.76
CA ASP A 32 5.41 21.79 23.07
C ASP A 32 4.37 22.19 24.13
N LEU A 33 4.37 21.45 25.24
CA LEU A 33 3.42 21.66 26.35
C LEU A 33 4.15 21.84 27.68
N PRO A 34 3.57 22.65 28.61
CA PRO A 34 4.03 22.65 30.00
C PRO A 34 3.95 21.23 30.59
N LYS A 35 4.97 20.82 31.37
CA LYS A 35 5.06 19.48 31.98
C LYS A 35 3.81 19.08 32.77
N SER A 36 3.21 20.02 33.51
CA SER A 36 1.95 19.80 34.25
C SER A 36 0.76 19.51 33.31
N THR A 37 0.75 20.13 32.13
CA THR A 37 -0.28 19.89 31.11
C THR A 37 -0.08 18.54 30.46
N ALA A 38 1.14 18.18 30.06
CA ALA A 38 1.46 16.86 29.51
C ALA A 38 1.11 15.74 30.50
N ALA A 39 1.46 15.89 31.78
CA ALA A 39 1.10 14.91 32.82
C ALA A 39 -0.41 14.72 32.97
N ARG A 40 -1.19 15.79 32.97
CA ARG A 40 -2.67 15.72 33.00
C ARG A 40 -3.24 15.07 31.77
N MET A 41 -2.70 15.36 30.58
CA MET A 41 -3.13 14.77 29.34
C MET A 41 -2.82 13.26 29.31
N LEU A 42 -1.62 12.85 29.70
CA LEU A 42 -1.24 11.45 29.83
C LEU A 42 -2.16 10.69 30.78
N THR A 43 -2.49 11.28 31.95
CA THR A 43 -3.46 10.69 32.90
C THR A 43 -4.83 10.53 32.28
N SER A 44 -5.32 11.53 31.54
CA SER A 44 -6.62 11.46 30.88
C SER A 44 -6.63 10.43 29.75
N LEU A 45 -5.60 10.40 28.92
CA LEU A 45 -5.45 9.43 27.85
C LEU A 45 -5.28 7.99 28.36
N ALA A 46 -4.64 7.83 29.54
CA ALA A 46 -4.52 6.51 30.20
C ALA A 46 -5.88 6.00 30.70
N ARG A 47 -6.74 6.85 31.23
CA ARG A 47 -8.13 6.48 31.61
C ARG A 47 -8.95 6.03 30.39
N GLU A 48 -8.69 6.61 29.25
CA GLU A 48 -9.32 6.23 27.98
C GLU A 48 -8.64 5.01 27.32
N GLY A 49 -7.54 4.49 27.87
CA GLY A 49 -6.77 3.39 27.28
C GLY A 49 -5.98 3.72 26.03
N ALA A 50 -5.87 5.03 25.70
CA ALA A 50 -5.13 5.52 24.54
C ALA A 50 -3.62 5.56 24.79
N VAL A 51 -3.18 5.65 26.04
CA VAL A 51 -1.79 5.44 26.47
C VAL A 51 -1.78 4.52 27.70
N GLU A 52 -0.64 3.91 27.96
CA GLU A 52 -0.43 3.15 29.18
C GLU A 52 0.96 3.41 29.75
N GLN A 53 1.08 3.33 31.06
CA GLN A 53 2.39 3.38 31.71
C GLN A 53 3.05 2.01 31.61
N VAL A 54 4.34 1.98 31.28
CA VAL A 54 5.08 0.72 31.20
C VAL A 54 5.17 0.09 32.60
N PRO A 55 4.82 -1.18 32.78
CA PRO A 55 4.88 -1.83 34.08
C PRO A 55 6.27 -1.72 34.71
N GLY A 56 6.35 -1.18 35.95
CA GLY A 56 7.61 -1.01 36.66
C GLY A 56 8.46 0.20 36.18
N ASP A 57 7.93 1.06 35.31
CA ASP A 57 8.61 2.23 34.77
C ASP A 57 7.75 3.52 34.94
N THR A 58 8.37 4.67 34.81
CA THR A 58 7.68 5.98 34.79
C THR A 58 7.33 6.46 33.41
N ARG A 59 7.76 5.72 32.36
CA ARG A 59 7.51 6.04 30.94
C ARG A 59 6.13 5.58 30.50
N TYR A 60 5.61 6.28 29.49
CA TYR A 60 4.32 6.01 28.84
C TYR A 60 4.55 5.51 27.41
N ARG A 61 3.65 4.68 26.92
CA ARG A 61 3.58 4.22 25.51
C ARG A 61 2.14 4.31 25.01
N LEU A 62 1.94 4.17 23.72
CA LEU A 62 0.60 4.03 23.15
C LEU A 62 -0.10 2.81 23.74
N GLY A 63 -1.38 2.96 24.08
CA GLY A 63 -2.19 1.94 24.72
C GLY A 63 -3.04 1.14 23.71
N PRO A 64 -3.66 0.03 24.16
CA PRO A 64 -4.37 -0.92 23.29
C PRO A 64 -5.58 -0.31 22.59
N ARG A 65 -6.15 0.79 23.09
CA ARG A 65 -7.26 1.47 22.41
C ARG A 65 -6.83 2.13 21.10
N ILE A 66 -5.58 2.58 20.99
CA ILE A 66 -5.03 3.11 19.73
C ILE A 66 -4.91 1.98 18.71
N GLU A 67 -4.45 0.81 19.12
CA GLU A 67 -4.39 -0.37 18.24
C GLU A 67 -5.78 -0.79 17.77
N ALA A 68 -6.76 -0.81 18.68
CA ALA A 68 -8.15 -1.12 18.33
C ALA A 68 -8.77 -0.11 17.36
N LEU A 69 -8.48 1.19 17.52
CA LEU A 69 -8.92 2.23 16.59
C LEU A 69 -8.22 2.12 15.24
N ALA A 70 -6.92 1.83 15.24
CA ALA A 70 -6.14 1.62 14.02
C ALA A 70 -6.63 0.36 13.26
N SER A 71 -6.98 -0.72 13.97
CA SER A 71 -7.58 -1.92 13.38
C SER A 71 -8.92 -1.62 12.71
N GLY A 72 -9.70 -0.68 13.25
CA GLY A 72 -10.96 -0.20 12.65
C GLY A 72 -10.76 0.65 11.38
N LEU A 73 -9.56 1.23 11.18
CA LEU A 73 -9.22 1.96 9.95
C LEU A 73 -8.90 1.03 8.77
N GLY A 74 -8.78 -0.28 9.03
CA GLY A 74 -8.31 -1.28 8.06
C GLY A 74 -6.79 -1.14 7.81
N SER A 75 -6.12 -2.26 7.57
CA SER A 75 -4.69 -2.30 7.25
C SER A 75 -4.29 -1.43 6.05
N THR A 76 -5.24 -1.09 5.20
CA THR A 76 -5.08 -0.34 3.94
C THR A 76 -4.60 1.11 4.16
N HIS A 77 -5.08 1.83 5.21
CA HIS A 77 -4.65 3.22 5.44
C HIS A 77 -3.18 3.33 5.86
N GLY A 78 -2.73 2.43 6.73
CA GLY A 78 -1.31 2.35 7.12
C GLY A 78 -0.42 2.00 5.92
N LEU A 79 -0.89 1.07 5.11
CA LEU A 79 -0.21 0.65 3.88
C LEU A 79 -0.08 1.81 2.88
N ILE A 80 -1.15 2.58 2.65
CA ILE A 80 -1.13 3.77 1.78
C ILE A 80 -0.11 4.79 2.29
N ALA A 81 -0.11 5.11 3.58
CA ALA A 81 0.81 6.09 4.16
C ALA A 81 2.28 5.69 3.95
N ILE A 82 2.60 4.38 4.10
CA ILE A 82 3.95 3.84 3.90
C ILE A 82 4.31 3.80 2.40
N ALA A 83 3.38 3.38 1.54
CA ALA A 83 3.64 3.19 0.13
C ALA A 83 3.76 4.52 -0.65
N ARG A 84 2.98 5.53 -0.29
CA ARG A 84 2.81 6.77 -1.07
C ARG A 84 4.11 7.52 -1.40
N PRO A 85 5.10 7.69 -0.50
CA PRO A 85 6.39 8.29 -0.85
C PRO A 85 7.14 7.50 -1.92
N HIS A 86 7.12 6.17 -1.84
CA HIS A 86 7.75 5.27 -2.81
C HIS A 86 7.04 5.30 -4.18
N LEU A 87 5.69 5.43 -4.18
CA LEU A 87 4.93 5.60 -5.40
C LEU A 87 5.26 6.92 -6.10
N ALA A 88 5.44 8.01 -5.33
CA ALA A 88 5.85 9.30 -5.88
C ALA A 88 7.24 9.25 -6.54
N GLU A 89 8.21 8.61 -5.89
CA GLU A 89 9.54 8.36 -6.47
C GLU A 89 9.46 7.49 -7.73
N LEU A 90 8.63 6.43 -7.68
CA LEU A 90 8.43 5.53 -8.82
C LEU A 90 7.81 6.28 -10.00
N ALA A 91 6.70 7.00 -9.80
CA ALA A 91 6.02 7.77 -10.83
C ALA A 91 6.97 8.79 -11.49
N ALA A 92 7.77 9.49 -10.70
CA ALA A 92 8.78 10.44 -11.20
C ALA A 92 9.88 9.74 -12.01
N SER A 93 10.29 8.51 -11.64
CA SER A 93 11.38 7.79 -12.29
C SER A 93 11.01 7.21 -13.65
N VAL A 94 9.72 6.91 -13.86
CA VAL A 94 9.19 6.30 -15.09
C VAL A 94 8.34 7.24 -15.93
N ASP A 95 8.07 8.47 -15.41
CA ASP A 95 7.23 9.50 -16.04
C ASP A 95 5.81 9.02 -16.38
N GLU A 96 5.26 8.13 -15.56
CA GLU A 96 3.90 7.60 -15.67
C GLU A 96 3.26 7.45 -14.30
N ALA A 97 1.93 7.30 -14.25
CA ALA A 97 1.19 7.15 -12.99
C ALA A 97 1.55 5.84 -12.28
N ALA A 98 1.77 5.90 -10.96
CA ALA A 98 2.00 4.75 -10.10
C ALA A 98 0.87 4.61 -9.09
N GLY A 99 0.46 3.38 -8.79
CA GLY A 99 -0.64 3.14 -7.87
C GLY A 99 -0.42 1.95 -6.95
N LEU A 100 -1.31 1.84 -5.97
CA LEU A 100 -1.37 0.78 -4.98
C LEU A 100 -2.71 0.06 -5.09
N SER A 101 -2.68 -1.25 -4.99
CA SER A 101 -3.87 -2.09 -5.00
C SER A 101 -3.78 -3.20 -3.96
N VAL A 102 -4.94 -3.68 -3.53
CA VAL A 102 -5.08 -4.80 -2.59
C VAL A 102 -6.01 -5.86 -3.18
N PRO A 103 -5.85 -7.16 -2.80
CA PRO A 103 -6.78 -8.19 -3.21
C PRO A 103 -8.11 -8.04 -2.46
N ASP A 104 -9.24 -8.21 -3.16
CA ASP A 104 -10.59 -8.15 -2.58
C ASP A 104 -11.52 -9.17 -3.27
N GLY A 105 -11.79 -10.31 -2.62
CA GLY A 105 -12.79 -11.29 -3.04
C GLY A 105 -12.62 -11.89 -4.44
N GLY A 106 -11.40 -11.96 -4.98
CA GLY A 106 -11.11 -12.42 -6.36
C GLY A 106 -10.98 -11.28 -7.36
N GLU A 107 -11.09 -10.04 -6.91
CA GLU A 107 -10.85 -8.81 -7.66
C GLU A 107 -9.63 -8.07 -7.12
N VAL A 108 -9.15 -7.12 -7.90
CA VAL A 108 -8.18 -6.10 -7.49
C VAL A 108 -8.93 -4.84 -7.10
N HIS A 109 -8.70 -4.33 -5.90
CA HIS A 109 -9.19 -3.03 -5.47
C HIS A 109 -8.06 -2.01 -5.51
N TYR A 110 -8.18 -0.99 -6.35
CA TYR A 110 -7.24 0.13 -6.42
C TYR A 110 -7.48 1.09 -5.25
N VAL A 111 -6.48 1.32 -4.42
CA VAL A 111 -6.64 2.07 -3.15
C VAL A 111 -5.90 3.41 -3.11
N ASP A 112 -4.90 3.61 -3.96
CA ASP A 112 -4.18 4.88 -4.08
C ASP A 112 -3.52 5.01 -5.46
N GLN A 113 -3.36 6.26 -5.93
CA GLN A 113 -2.65 6.61 -7.16
C GLN A 113 -1.85 7.90 -6.95
N VAL A 114 -0.69 7.96 -7.58
CA VAL A 114 0.16 9.16 -7.68
C VAL A 114 0.48 9.37 -9.15
N ASP A 115 0.15 10.53 -9.66
CA ASP A 115 0.44 10.90 -11.05
C ASP A 115 1.92 11.28 -11.24
N ALA A 116 2.41 11.19 -12.47
CA ALA A 116 3.73 11.72 -12.83
C ALA A 116 3.81 13.22 -12.57
N PRO A 117 5.00 13.73 -12.16
CA PRO A 117 5.16 15.16 -11.87
C PRO A 117 4.95 16.08 -13.07
N ALA A 118 5.27 15.60 -14.29
CA ALA A 118 5.05 16.36 -15.50
C ALA A 118 3.57 16.30 -15.91
N PRO A 119 2.93 17.46 -16.24
CA PRO A 119 1.55 17.45 -16.69
C PRO A 119 1.46 16.67 -18.00
N ASN A 120 0.83 15.51 -17.93
CA ASN A 120 0.56 14.73 -19.11
C ASN A 120 -0.70 15.29 -19.80
N PRO A 121 -0.60 15.83 -21.03
CA PRO A 121 -1.75 16.39 -21.73
C PRO A 121 -2.84 15.36 -22.04
N VAL A 122 -2.49 14.07 -22.04
CA VAL A 122 -3.43 12.95 -22.09
C VAL A 122 -3.47 12.31 -20.72
N GLY A 123 -4.25 12.91 -19.81
CA GLY A 123 -4.40 12.40 -18.44
C GLY A 123 -4.92 10.97 -18.45
N ILE A 124 -4.26 10.08 -17.72
CA ILE A 124 -4.81 8.76 -17.44
C ILE A 124 -5.81 8.93 -16.31
N ARG A 125 -6.96 8.27 -16.46
CA ARG A 125 -8.00 8.25 -15.43
C ARG A 125 -7.44 7.73 -14.11
N ASP A 126 -7.75 8.39 -13.01
CA ASP A 126 -7.57 7.84 -11.67
C ASP A 126 -8.55 6.66 -11.47
N TRP A 127 -7.98 5.49 -11.19
CA TRP A 127 -8.71 4.25 -10.97
C TRP A 127 -9.01 3.97 -9.49
N THR A 128 -8.59 4.86 -8.59
CA THR A 128 -8.82 4.70 -7.13
C THR A 128 -10.28 4.45 -6.83
N GLY A 129 -10.55 3.45 -5.99
CA GLY A 129 -11.89 2.96 -5.66
C GLY A 129 -12.47 1.92 -6.61
N SER A 130 -11.86 1.71 -7.79
CA SER A 130 -12.32 0.71 -8.74
C SER A 130 -11.96 -0.71 -8.31
N ARG A 131 -12.83 -1.68 -8.66
CA ARG A 131 -12.59 -3.12 -8.56
C ARG A 131 -12.58 -3.74 -9.93
N VAL A 132 -11.63 -4.63 -10.19
CA VAL A 132 -11.43 -5.24 -11.50
C VAL A 132 -11.01 -6.70 -11.37
N PRO A 133 -11.41 -7.59 -12.32
CA PRO A 133 -11.02 -8.99 -12.29
C PRO A 133 -9.51 -9.18 -12.31
N MET A 134 -8.98 -10.09 -11.47
CA MET A 134 -7.54 -10.30 -11.33
C MET A 134 -6.84 -10.71 -12.63
N HIS A 135 -7.47 -11.51 -13.50
CA HIS A 135 -6.84 -11.99 -14.73
C HIS A 135 -6.59 -10.89 -15.76
N ALA A 136 -7.31 -9.77 -15.69
CA ALA A 136 -7.29 -8.70 -16.68
C ALA A 136 -6.30 -7.56 -16.38
N VAL A 137 -5.63 -7.58 -15.21
CA VAL A 137 -4.74 -6.50 -14.76
C VAL A 137 -3.42 -7.04 -14.19
N SER A 138 -2.35 -6.27 -14.35
CA SER A 138 -1.00 -6.65 -13.89
C SER A 138 -0.94 -6.96 -12.39
N SER A 139 -1.56 -6.15 -11.54
CA SER A 139 -1.65 -6.40 -10.10
C SER A 139 -2.37 -7.70 -9.76
N GLY A 140 -3.44 -8.02 -10.52
CA GLY A 140 -4.20 -9.23 -10.32
C GLY A 140 -3.42 -10.50 -10.71
N LEU A 141 -2.64 -10.45 -11.80
CA LEU A 141 -1.73 -11.54 -12.15
C LEU A 141 -0.68 -11.76 -11.07
N VAL A 142 -0.18 -10.68 -10.44
CA VAL A 142 0.74 -10.77 -9.30
C VAL A 142 0.05 -11.46 -8.11
N PHE A 143 -1.17 -11.07 -7.75
CA PHE A 143 -1.90 -11.73 -6.66
C PHE A 143 -2.13 -13.20 -6.95
N LEU A 144 -2.64 -13.54 -8.13
CA LEU A 144 -2.87 -14.94 -8.52
C LEU A 144 -1.60 -15.78 -8.51
N ALA A 145 -0.47 -15.21 -8.97
CA ALA A 145 0.81 -15.95 -9.03
C ALA A 145 1.34 -16.33 -7.63
N HIS A 146 0.90 -15.63 -6.58
CA HIS A 146 1.31 -15.90 -5.20
C HIS A 146 0.23 -16.63 -4.37
N GLN A 147 -0.90 -16.99 -4.99
CA GLN A 147 -1.94 -17.79 -4.35
C GLN A 147 -1.59 -19.28 -4.36
N PRO A 148 -2.09 -20.07 -3.41
CA PRO A 148 -2.03 -21.53 -3.45
C PRO A 148 -2.69 -22.06 -4.73
N ALA A 149 -2.13 -23.14 -5.31
CA ALA A 149 -2.61 -23.72 -6.57
C ALA A 149 -4.12 -23.99 -6.58
N ALA A 150 -4.70 -24.49 -5.46
CA ALA A 150 -6.13 -24.73 -5.32
C ALA A 150 -6.97 -23.46 -5.39
N ALA A 151 -6.45 -22.30 -4.99
CA ALA A 151 -7.14 -21.01 -5.11
C ALA A 151 -7.09 -20.51 -6.55
N VAL A 152 -5.95 -20.66 -7.22
CA VAL A 152 -5.79 -20.37 -8.66
C VAL A 152 -6.75 -21.24 -9.49
N ASP A 153 -6.82 -22.55 -9.19
CA ASP A 153 -7.71 -23.48 -9.89
C ASP A 153 -9.18 -23.08 -9.75
N ARG A 154 -9.60 -22.68 -8.55
CA ARG A 154 -10.97 -22.18 -8.32
C ARG A 154 -11.25 -20.88 -9.09
N TYR A 155 -10.30 -19.94 -9.09
CA TYR A 155 -10.43 -18.69 -9.83
C TYR A 155 -10.59 -18.95 -11.34
N LEU A 156 -9.71 -19.79 -11.90
CA LEU A 156 -9.70 -20.11 -13.33
C LEU A 156 -10.83 -21.02 -13.77
N ALA A 157 -11.51 -21.72 -12.85
CA ALA A 157 -12.73 -22.47 -13.15
C ALA A 157 -13.97 -21.57 -13.27
N GLY A 158 -13.90 -20.33 -12.80
CA GLY A 158 -14.95 -19.32 -12.95
C GLY A 158 -14.92 -18.62 -14.31
N PRO A 159 -15.88 -17.73 -14.56
CA PRO A 159 -15.92 -16.96 -15.79
C PRO A 159 -14.78 -15.93 -15.84
N LEU A 160 -13.94 -16.00 -16.88
CA LEU A 160 -12.92 -14.99 -17.16
C LEU A 160 -13.53 -13.98 -18.14
N VAL A 161 -13.95 -12.82 -17.61
CA VAL A 161 -14.64 -11.79 -18.41
C VAL A 161 -13.64 -11.04 -19.28
N GLY A 162 -13.88 -10.99 -20.59
CA GLY A 162 -13.15 -10.15 -21.53
C GLY A 162 -13.58 -8.69 -21.39
N LEU A 163 -12.66 -7.80 -21.02
CA LEU A 163 -12.89 -6.35 -20.91
C LEU A 163 -12.56 -5.64 -22.21
N THR A 164 -11.64 -6.22 -22.99
CA THR A 164 -11.24 -5.79 -24.32
C THR A 164 -11.07 -7.01 -25.22
N GLU A 165 -10.84 -6.80 -26.51
CA GLU A 165 -10.51 -7.89 -27.47
C GLU A 165 -9.15 -8.54 -27.15
N ARG A 166 -8.32 -7.89 -26.33
CA ARG A 166 -6.99 -8.39 -25.94
C ARG A 166 -6.95 -9.05 -24.57
N THR A 167 -8.05 -8.98 -23.80
CA THR A 167 -8.11 -9.65 -22.50
C THR A 167 -7.90 -11.16 -22.67
N VAL A 168 -6.92 -11.70 -21.95
CA VAL A 168 -6.65 -13.14 -21.94
C VAL A 168 -7.70 -13.84 -21.07
N THR A 169 -8.57 -14.62 -21.68
CA THR A 169 -9.67 -15.35 -21.03
C THR A 169 -9.52 -16.88 -21.09
N ASP A 170 -8.44 -17.38 -21.71
CA ASP A 170 -8.12 -18.79 -21.70
C ASP A 170 -7.38 -19.18 -20.40
N PRO A 171 -7.95 -20.10 -19.58
CA PRO A 171 -7.36 -20.48 -18.30
C PRO A 171 -5.92 -21.05 -18.40
N ALA A 172 -5.62 -21.77 -19.50
CA ALA A 172 -4.29 -22.36 -19.69
C ALA A 172 -3.23 -21.27 -19.96
N THR A 173 -3.58 -20.29 -20.78
CA THR A 173 -2.74 -19.13 -21.07
C THR A 173 -2.53 -18.27 -19.82
N VAL A 174 -3.59 -18.00 -19.04
CA VAL A 174 -3.44 -17.28 -17.76
C VAL A 174 -2.48 -18.03 -16.84
N ARG A 175 -2.64 -19.35 -16.68
CA ARG A 175 -1.76 -20.19 -15.84
C ARG A 175 -0.29 -20.13 -16.27
N GLU A 176 -0.01 -20.12 -17.57
CA GLU A 176 1.35 -19.97 -18.08
C GLU A 176 1.94 -18.61 -17.71
N ARG A 177 1.16 -17.54 -17.85
CA ARG A 177 1.56 -16.19 -17.42
C ARG A 177 1.89 -16.12 -15.94
N LEU A 178 1.09 -16.77 -15.07
CA LEU A 178 1.34 -16.80 -13.63
C LEU A 178 2.70 -17.45 -13.30
N ARG A 179 3.12 -18.48 -14.03
CA ARG A 179 4.46 -19.08 -13.87
C ARG A 179 5.55 -18.07 -14.24
N GLY A 180 5.35 -17.32 -15.33
CA GLY A 180 6.26 -16.24 -15.72
C GLY A 180 6.39 -15.17 -14.65
N VAL A 181 5.27 -14.75 -14.07
CA VAL A 181 5.24 -13.76 -12.96
C VAL A 181 5.99 -14.26 -11.73
N ALA A 182 5.79 -15.52 -11.34
CA ALA A 182 6.50 -16.12 -10.21
C ALA A 182 8.03 -16.15 -10.41
N LEU A 183 8.51 -16.26 -11.66
CA LEU A 183 9.94 -16.27 -11.99
C LEU A 183 10.52 -14.85 -12.07
N SER A 184 9.79 -13.90 -12.68
CA SER A 184 10.28 -12.53 -12.91
C SER A 184 10.09 -11.60 -11.72
N GLY A 185 9.08 -11.89 -10.87
CA GLY A 185 8.68 -11.03 -9.76
C GLY A 185 7.79 -9.84 -10.16
N TYR A 186 7.40 -9.74 -11.44
CA TYR A 186 6.50 -8.71 -11.96
C TYR A 186 5.62 -9.23 -13.09
N ALA A 187 4.51 -8.53 -13.36
CA ALA A 187 3.58 -8.85 -14.44
C ALA A 187 3.36 -7.66 -15.36
N TRP A 188 3.37 -7.88 -16.67
CA TRP A 188 2.93 -6.92 -17.68
C TRP A 188 1.55 -7.28 -18.22
N VAL A 189 0.77 -6.23 -18.53
CA VAL A 189 -0.53 -6.30 -19.23
C VAL A 189 -0.59 -5.19 -20.27
N HIS A 190 -0.98 -5.52 -21.50
CA HIS A 190 -1.05 -4.57 -22.61
C HIS A 190 -2.44 -4.58 -23.23
N ASP A 191 -3.16 -3.46 -23.14
CA ASP A 191 -4.51 -3.28 -23.72
C ASP A 191 -5.58 -4.26 -23.22
N GLU A 192 -5.34 -5.03 -22.14
CA GLU A 192 -6.25 -6.09 -21.68
C GLU A 192 -7.33 -5.57 -20.75
N PHE A 193 -7.02 -4.59 -19.91
CA PHE A 193 -7.99 -3.93 -19.02
C PHE A 193 -8.77 -2.83 -19.75
N ALA A 194 -8.06 -1.99 -20.48
CA ALA A 194 -8.61 -0.93 -21.32
C ALA A 194 -7.71 -0.75 -22.53
N MET A 195 -8.33 -0.61 -23.70
CA MET A 195 -7.60 -0.32 -24.94
C MET A 195 -6.78 0.97 -24.80
N GLY A 196 -5.55 0.95 -25.25
CA GLY A 196 -4.63 2.08 -25.16
C GLY A 196 -3.90 2.21 -23.83
N ILE A 197 -4.04 1.25 -22.90
CA ILE A 197 -3.37 1.25 -21.59
C ILE A 197 -2.47 0.02 -21.42
N SER A 198 -1.21 0.25 -21.09
CA SER A 198 -0.28 -0.78 -20.63
C SER A 198 0.01 -0.60 -19.15
N SER A 199 0.22 -1.68 -18.42
CA SER A 199 0.59 -1.63 -17.01
C SER A 199 1.57 -2.73 -16.61
N VAL A 200 2.38 -2.43 -15.60
CA VAL A 200 3.27 -3.40 -14.93
C VAL A 200 3.06 -3.33 -13.43
N ALA A 201 3.11 -4.48 -12.75
CA ALA A 201 2.94 -4.56 -11.31
C ALA A 201 3.92 -5.53 -10.64
N ALA A 202 4.18 -5.30 -9.35
CA ALA A 202 4.92 -6.22 -8.49
C ALA A 202 4.29 -6.29 -7.10
N GLY A 203 4.47 -7.43 -6.43
CA GLY A 203 3.86 -7.73 -5.14
C GLY A 203 4.61 -7.13 -3.95
N VAL A 204 3.86 -6.61 -3.01
CA VAL A 204 4.34 -6.17 -1.70
C VAL A 204 4.01 -7.26 -0.69
N ALA A 205 5.05 -7.94 -0.19
CA ALA A 205 4.90 -9.00 0.79
C ALA A 205 4.98 -8.43 2.22
N ASP A 206 4.20 -8.99 3.13
CA ASP A 206 4.29 -8.71 4.56
C ASP A 206 5.46 -9.45 5.23
N ALA A 207 5.51 -9.43 6.57
CA ALA A 207 6.55 -10.11 7.35
C ALA A 207 6.47 -11.64 7.25
N SER A 208 5.31 -12.21 6.92
CA SER A 208 5.12 -13.66 6.72
C SER A 208 5.54 -14.13 5.32
N GLY A 209 5.74 -13.18 4.39
CA GLY A 209 6.00 -13.45 2.97
C GLY A 209 4.71 -13.53 2.13
N GLU A 210 3.55 -13.28 2.71
CA GLU A 210 2.29 -13.19 1.98
C GLU A 210 2.20 -11.88 1.19
N VAL A 211 1.80 -11.94 -0.08
CA VAL A 211 1.58 -10.74 -0.92
C VAL A 211 0.24 -10.10 -0.54
N VAL A 212 0.31 -9.07 0.29
CA VAL A 212 -0.86 -8.34 0.83
C VAL A 212 -1.28 -7.15 -0.02
N ALA A 213 -0.40 -6.68 -0.90
CA ALA A 213 -0.66 -5.59 -1.83
C ALA A 213 0.16 -5.75 -3.10
N ALA A 214 -0.15 -4.95 -4.12
CA ALA A 214 0.68 -4.77 -5.30
C ALA A 214 0.82 -3.29 -5.62
N ILE A 215 2.01 -2.86 -6.02
CA ILE A 215 2.20 -1.58 -6.68
C ILE A 215 2.20 -1.79 -8.19
N HIS A 216 1.74 -0.80 -8.91
CA HIS A 216 1.72 -0.84 -10.37
C HIS A 216 2.08 0.53 -10.96
N VAL A 217 2.57 0.50 -12.18
CA VAL A 217 2.72 1.65 -13.06
C VAL A 217 1.85 1.41 -14.27
N HIS A 218 1.18 2.44 -14.76
CA HIS A 218 0.39 2.36 -15.97
C HIS A 218 0.53 3.62 -16.80
N GLY A 219 0.47 3.43 -18.11
CA GLY A 219 0.65 4.49 -19.09
C GLY A 219 -0.02 4.17 -20.41
N PRO A 220 -0.13 5.16 -21.34
CA PRO A 220 -0.65 4.95 -22.67
C PRO A 220 0.20 3.96 -23.47
N SER A 221 -0.41 2.92 -24.06
CA SER A 221 0.29 1.85 -24.78
C SER A 221 1.17 2.35 -25.95
N TYR A 222 0.85 3.52 -26.52
CA TYR A 222 1.64 4.09 -27.61
C TYR A 222 3.02 4.61 -27.18
N ARG A 223 3.26 4.78 -25.88
CA ARG A 223 4.55 5.28 -25.34
C ARG A 223 5.07 4.49 -24.15
N PHE A 224 4.22 3.71 -23.48
CA PHE A 224 4.58 2.94 -22.29
C PHE A 224 4.30 1.44 -22.47
N PRO A 225 5.31 0.58 -22.22
CA PRO A 225 6.71 0.95 -21.96
C PRO A 225 7.40 1.49 -23.22
N PRO A 226 8.46 2.32 -23.07
CA PRO A 226 9.33 2.64 -24.22
C PRO A 226 9.94 1.35 -24.79
N PRO A 227 10.15 1.27 -26.11
CA PRO A 227 10.66 0.05 -26.75
C PRO A 227 11.92 -0.51 -26.08
N GLY A 228 11.89 -1.79 -25.72
CA GLY A 228 13.01 -2.51 -25.11
C GLY A 228 13.27 -2.16 -23.64
N ARG A 229 12.36 -1.43 -22.98
CA ARG A 229 12.51 -1.05 -21.57
C ARG A 229 11.66 -1.89 -20.61
N ASP A 230 10.86 -2.84 -21.12
CA ASP A 230 9.93 -3.65 -20.31
C ASP A 230 10.60 -4.31 -19.11
N ALA A 231 11.69 -5.04 -19.33
CA ALA A 231 12.42 -5.73 -18.27
C ALA A 231 13.02 -4.75 -17.25
N ALA A 232 13.60 -3.64 -17.72
CA ALA A 232 14.19 -2.64 -16.84
C ALA A 232 13.13 -1.97 -15.95
N ILE A 233 11.98 -1.58 -16.51
CA ILE A 233 10.87 -0.99 -15.75
C ILE A 233 10.27 -2.03 -14.79
N GLY A 234 10.06 -3.27 -15.22
CA GLY A 234 9.60 -4.36 -14.35
C GLY A 234 10.48 -4.54 -13.13
N LEU A 235 11.80 -4.50 -13.28
CA LEU A 235 12.77 -4.60 -12.18
C LEU A 235 12.71 -3.37 -11.25
N VAL A 236 12.51 -2.16 -11.77
CA VAL A 236 12.32 -0.95 -10.96
C VAL A 236 11.08 -1.08 -10.10
N VAL A 237 9.95 -1.53 -10.68
CA VAL A 237 8.70 -1.75 -9.94
C VAL A 237 8.89 -2.83 -8.86
N ALA A 238 9.50 -3.98 -9.19
CA ALA A 238 9.77 -5.05 -8.23
C ALA A 238 10.70 -4.60 -7.08
N THR A 239 11.73 -3.80 -7.40
CA THR A 239 12.63 -3.24 -6.39
C THR A 239 11.92 -2.26 -5.47
N THR A 240 11.03 -1.43 -6.01
CA THR A 240 10.22 -0.50 -5.22
C THR A 240 9.24 -1.25 -4.32
N ALA A 241 8.58 -2.30 -4.82
CA ALA A 241 7.72 -3.17 -4.01
C ALA A 241 8.48 -3.81 -2.84
N ALA A 242 9.70 -4.28 -3.07
CA ALA A 242 10.56 -4.82 -2.01
C ALA A 242 11.00 -3.76 -0.98
N ARG A 243 11.14 -2.48 -1.36
CA ARG A 243 11.41 -1.37 -0.43
C ARG A 243 10.20 -1.11 0.47
N ILE A 244 8.99 -1.08 -0.10
CA ILE A 244 7.74 -0.93 0.66
C ILE A 244 7.56 -2.12 1.62
N ALA A 245 7.76 -3.35 1.16
CA ALA A 245 7.68 -4.56 1.99
C ALA A 245 8.64 -4.51 3.20
N ARG A 246 9.83 -3.94 3.05
CA ARG A 246 10.76 -3.71 4.17
C ARG A 246 10.26 -2.65 5.14
N ALA A 247 9.66 -1.57 4.63
CA ALA A 247 9.10 -0.51 5.46
C ALA A 247 7.83 -0.94 6.23
N LEU A 248 7.12 -1.97 5.75
CA LEU A 248 5.98 -2.57 6.44
C LEU A 248 6.39 -3.45 7.64
N ARG A 249 7.64 -3.92 7.68
CA ARG A 249 8.10 -4.73 8.82
C ARG A 249 8.25 -3.82 10.03
N PRO A 250 7.67 -4.21 11.21
CA PRO A 250 7.94 -3.49 12.45
C PRO A 250 9.46 -3.41 12.63
N GLY A 251 9.99 -2.21 12.84
CA GLY A 251 11.42 -2.02 12.98
C GLY A 251 11.97 -2.94 14.08
N THR A 252 12.87 -3.82 13.70
CA THR A 252 13.87 -4.32 14.64
C THR A 252 14.75 -3.11 14.93
N ALA A 253 14.35 -2.31 15.94
CA ALA A 253 15.25 -1.33 16.53
C ALA A 253 16.48 -2.11 17.04
N GLY A 254 17.60 -1.98 16.31
CA GLY A 254 18.92 -2.37 16.79
C GLY A 254 19.41 -1.39 17.84
#